data_00b9bee26fd0d36db5312bb085a259e1
#
_entry.id   00b9bee26fd0d36db5312bb085a259e1
#
_cell.length_a   1.000
_cell.length_b   1.000
_cell.length_c   1.000
_cell.angle_alpha   90.00
_cell.angle_beta   90.00
_cell.angle_gamma   90.00
#
_symmetry.space_group_name_H-M   'P 1'
#
loop_
_entity.id
_entity.type
_entity.pdbx_description
1 polymer ?
#
loop_
_entity_poly.entity_id
_entity_poly.type
_entity_poly.pdbx_seq_one_letter_code
_entity_poly.pdbx_strand_id
1 'polypeptide(L)'
;MTTVSPAARRAVAVGLALAVCLTSFPVLAAAAEAPAQDNSGAGLDRYYRQHLGWGSCIKGSDDTTGRDLDQAGVRCADVTVPLDYADPRGRTITVAISRLKATDTRHRIGAILLNNGGPGGPALQSPPQARASMKEVGARYDIVGFDPRFVGRSTALDCGLPVGMTWLSAGTGRAGFDRQVALQRSLADKCRATDAAVLPHVTTRNTARDMDVLRGTLGERKISFLGYSYGTYLGTVYTQMFPGRHDRMVLDGAINPSDYRPRLLKGTERENEKALSDWASWAAEHHDTYGLGRSRAEVLAAVDRIVAAAARAPLTIGAGADAFRIDDSQVPLLLFSGIADDTAPARASFGELLSVLAKAAEGRPTTVPPMLVPELRYVLRGEGEPTGAQSAVICGDVAAARDPELYWRDIERNRTAHPLFGALTNNINPCAFWDSPREEPTRVRRDAPALIVAATGDPRTTYKGSVELHKQLPSSRLVTLQGANRHALFGRYGNACVDDHVNRYLATGKLPVRDRTCAQQAG
;
A
#
# COMPACT_ATOMS: atom_id res chain seq x y z
N MET A 1 55.85 35.94 37.36
CA MET A 1 57.22 35.68 37.99
C MET A 1 57.68 34.38 37.37
N THR A 2 58.56 34.58 36.58
CA THR A 2 59.96 34.16 36.28
C THR A 2 59.95 32.88 35.40
N THR A 3 60.19 33.03 34.13
CA THR A 3 61.45 33.15 33.37
C THR A 3 62.19 31.80 33.29
N VAL A 4 62.63 31.28 32.23
CA VAL A 4 63.40 31.59 31.04
C VAL A 4 64.10 30.31 30.55
N SER A 5 63.99 29.99 29.30
CA SER A 5 64.89 29.44 28.26
C SER A 5 66.42 29.38 28.61
N PRO A 6 67.31 28.93 27.70
CA PRO A 6 67.36 27.90 26.62
C PRO A 6 68.74 27.15 26.59
N ALA A 7 69.03 26.55 25.44
CA ALA A 7 70.37 26.20 24.89
C ALA A 7 70.75 24.70 24.96
N ALA A 8 71.45 24.08 24.06
CA ALA A 8 72.03 24.40 22.76
C ALA A 8 72.59 23.08 22.16
N ARG A 9 72.57 23.04 20.89
CA ARG A 9 73.47 22.38 19.93
C ARG A 9 74.49 21.34 20.40
N ARG A 10 74.49 20.19 19.74
CA ARG A 10 75.74 19.70 19.08
C ARG A 10 75.39 18.71 17.95
N ALA A 11 75.85 19.06 16.78
CA ALA A 11 75.94 18.21 15.62
C ALA A 11 77.14 17.27 15.75
N VAL A 12 76.96 16.00 15.35
CA VAL A 12 78.09 15.17 14.92
C VAL A 12 77.66 14.47 13.65
N ALA A 13 78.29 14.85 12.58
CA ALA A 13 78.25 14.16 11.31
C ALA A 13 79.27 13.02 11.33
N VAL A 14 78.83 11.81 10.99
CA VAL A 14 79.73 10.76 10.48
C VAL A 14 79.06 10.13 9.31
N GLY A 15 79.78 10.14 8.21
CA GLY A 15 79.31 9.69 6.90
C GLY A 15 79.59 8.21 6.62
N LEU A 16 79.10 7.85 5.48
CA LEU A 16 79.44 6.72 4.61
C LEU A 16 78.90 5.33 4.96
N ALA A 17 78.01 4.80 4.17
CA ALA A 17 78.37 3.91 3.06
C ALA A 17 77.07 3.49 2.31
N LEU A 18 77.00 3.78 1.04
CA LEU A 18 76.04 3.20 0.11
C LEU A 18 76.32 1.70 0.00
N ALA A 19 75.29 0.90 0.34
CA ALA A 19 75.14 -0.47 -0.19
C ALA A 19 73.81 -0.54 -0.91
N VAL A 20 73.87 -0.49 -2.24
CA VAL A 20 72.72 -0.70 -3.12
C VAL A 20 72.42 -2.18 -3.16
N CYS A 21 71.44 -2.63 -2.39
CA CYS A 21 70.79 -3.95 -2.57
C CYS A 21 69.59 -3.76 -3.48
N LEU A 22 69.74 -4.10 -4.73
CA LEU A 22 68.65 -4.31 -5.69
C LEU A 22 67.88 -5.57 -5.28
N THR A 23 66.81 -5.43 -4.49
CA THR A 23 65.81 -6.46 -4.32
C THR A 23 64.68 -6.18 -5.31
N SER A 24 64.62 -6.99 -6.36
CA SER A 24 63.51 -7.09 -7.29
C SER A 24 62.27 -7.59 -6.55
N PHE A 25 61.34 -6.67 -6.26
CA PHE A 25 59.99 -7.07 -5.88
C PHE A 25 59.20 -7.43 -7.15
N PRO A 26 58.53 -8.59 -7.21
CA PRO A 26 57.60 -8.85 -8.28
C PRO A 26 56.41 -7.90 -8.12
N VAL A 27 56.18 -7.05 -9.10
CA VAL A 27 54.94 -6.29 -9.27
C VAL A 27 53.85 -7.32 -9.57
N LEU A 28 53.08 -7.70 -8.54
CA LEU A 28 51.79 -8.34 -8.77
C LEU A 28 50.90 -7.31 -9.47
N ALA A 29 50.77 -7.44 -10.79
CA ALA A 29 49.72 -6.77 -11.53
C ALA A 29 48.40 -7.26 -10.97
N ALA A 30 47.72 -6.42 -10.16
CA ALA A 30 46.33 -6.59 -9.85
C ALA A 30 45.58 -6.56 -11.19
N ALA A 31 45.12 -7.75 -11.63
CA ALA A 31 44.17 -7.83 -12.72
C ALA A 31 42.95 -7.01 -12.26
N ALA A 32 42.74 -5.85 -12.89
CA ALA A 32 41.50 -5.12 -12.78
C ALA A 32 40.41 -6.09 -13.28
N GLU A 33 39.58 -6.61 -12.37
CA GLU A 33 38.37 -7.27 -12.75
C GLU A 33 37.59 -6.30 -13.63
N ALA A 34 37.43 -6.67 -14.89
CA ALA A 34 36.53 -6.00 -15.80
C ALA A 34 35.16 -5.95 -15.13
N PRO A 35 34.46 -4.82 -15.12
CA PRO A 35 33.12 -4.75 -14.55
C PRO A 35 32.30 -5.84 -15.24
N ALA A 36 31.71 -6.74 -14.44
CA ALA A 36 30.81 -7.77 -14.92
C ALA A 36 29.81 -7.09 -15.85
N GLN A 37 29.87 -7.42 -17.13
CA GLN A 37 28.89 -6.94 -18.10
C GLN A 37 27.55 -7.42 -17.61
N ASP A 38 26.68 -6.48 -17.24
CA ASP A 38 25.31 -6.72 -16.88
C ASP A 38 24.57 -7.28 -18.12
N ASN A 39 24.62 -8.60 -18.29
CA ASN A 39 23.93 -9.33 -19.34
C ASN A 39 22.42 -9.33 -19.18
N SER A 40 21.89 -8.65 -18.15
CA SER A 40 20.44 -8.54 -17.89
C SER A 40 19.71 -7.71 -18.96
N GLY A 41 20.41 -6.84 -19.70
CA GLY A 41 19.82 -6.02 -20.76
C GLY A 41 19.44 -6.79 -22.04
N ALA A 42 20.20 -7.82 -22.41
CA ALA A 42 20.04 -8.49 -23.71
C ALA A 42 18.75 -9.32 -23.87
N GLY A 43 18.07 -9.68 -22.78
CA GLY A 43 16.81 -10.46 -22.80
C GLY A 43 15.54 -9.64 -22.59
N LEU A 44 15.66 -8.38 -22.11
CA LEU A 44 14.50 -7.55 -21.76
C LEU A 44 13.97 -6.70 -22.91
N ASP A 45 14.75 -6.46 -23.94
CA ASP A 45 14.37 -5.60 -25.08
C ASP A 45 13.04 -6.00 -25.72
N ARG A 46 12.77 -7.30 -25.83
CA ARG A 46 11.52 -7.82 -26.39
C ARG A 46 10.29 -7.36 -25.60
N TYR A 47 10.41 -7.20 -24.28
CA TYR A 47 9.32 -6.74 -23.42
C TYR A 47 9.09 -5.23 -23.54
N TYR A 48 10.16 -4.45 -23.65
CA TYR A 48 10.07 -3.00 -23.82
C TYR A 48 9.55 -2.59 -25.20
N ARG A 49 9.74 -3.43 -26.23
CA ARG A 49 9.39 -3.13 -27.64
C ARG A 49 8.19 -3.94 -28.15
N GLN A 50 7.51 -4.68 -27.26
CA GLN A 50 6.34 -5.43 -27.66
C GLN A 50 5.23 -4.50 -28.19
N HIS A 51 4.52 -4.96 -29.23
CA HIS A 51 3.38 -4.23 -29.76
C HIS A 51 2.14 -4.51 -28.90
N LEU A 52 1.43 -3.46 -28.48
CA LEU A 52 0.22 -3.56 -27.67
C LEU A 52 -1.03 -3.63 -28.55
N GLY A 53 -1.78 -4.71 -28.45
CA GLY A 53 -3.08 -4.89 -29.09
C GLY A 53 -4.18 -4.19 -28.30
N TRP A 54 -4.35 -2.88 -28.48
CA TRP A 54 -5.41 -2.13 -27.82
C TRP A 54 -6.79 -2.48 -28.37
N GLY A 55 -7.68 -2.96 -27.51
CA GLY A 55 -9.03 -3.40 -27.86
C GLY A 55 -10.09 -3.02 -26.83
N SER A 56 -11.22 -3.70 -26.92
CA SER A 56 -12.31 -3.64 -25.95
C SER A 56 -11.82 -4.13 -24.57
N CYS A 57 -12.37 -3.55 -23.51
CA CYS A 57 -12.14 -4.00 -22.13
C CYS A 57 -13.06 -5.17 -21.73
N ILE A 58 -14.06 -5.48 -22.54
CA ILE A 58 -15.03 -6.56 -22.28
C ILE A 58 -14.34 -7.92 -22.41
N LYS A 59 -14.41 -8.75 -21.36
CA LYS A 59 -13.84 -10.11 -21.35
C LYS A 59 -14.90 -11.22 -21.46
N GLY A 60 -16.19 -10.87 -21.46
CA GLY A 60 -17.29 -11.84 -21.57
C GLY A 60 -18.66 -11.16 -21.55
N SER A 61 -19.72 -11.92 -21.78
CA SER A 61 -21.10 -11.40 -21.86
C SER A 61 -21.55 -10.68 -20.58
N ASP A 62 -21.07 -11.10 -19.43
CA ASP A 62 -21.51 -10.60 -18.13
C ASP A 62 -20.56 -9.54 -17.54
N ASP A 63 -19.52 -9.15 -18.27
CA ASP A 63 -18.53 -8.17 -17.84
C ASP A 63 -19.08 -6.73 -17.87
N THR A 64 -19.76 -6.33 -16.79
CA THR A 64 -20.29 -4.98 -16.61
C THR A 64 -19.17 -3.94 -16.55
N THR A 65 -18.10 -4.24 -15.81
CA THR A 65 -16.93 -3.35 -15.69
C THR A 65 -16.28 -3.07 -17.05
N GLY A 66 -16.11 -4.10 -17.88
CA GLY A 66 -15.56 -3.91 -19.23
C GLY A 66 -16.45 -3.06 -20.12
N ARG A 67 -17.79 -3.23 -20.04
CA ARG A 67 -18.75 -2.39 -20.76
C ARG A 67 -18.68 -0.93 -20.33
N ASP A 68 -18.63 -0.66 -19.02
CA ASP A 68 -18.53 0.70 -18.49
C ASP A 68 -17.23 1.39 -18.94
N LEU A 69 -16.13 0.66 -18.96
CA LEU A 69 -14.84 1.15 -19.47
C LEU A 69 -14.91 1.48 -20.97
N ASP A 70 -15.47 0.59 -21.79
CA ASP A 70 -15.61 0.84 -23.22
C ASP A 70 -16.51 2.05 -23.50
N GLN A 71 -17.61 2.20 -22.77
CA GLN A 71 -18.51 3.37 -22.87
C GLN A 71 -17.80 4.67 -22.46
N ALA A 72 -16.88 4.61 -21.47
CA ALA A 72 -16.05 5.75 -21.09
C ALA A 72 -14.92 6.04 -22.10
N GLY A 73 -14.81 5.29 -23.20
CA GLY A 73 -13.77 5.47 -24.22
C GLY A 73 -12.41 4.90 -23.83
N VAL A 74 -12.35 4.06 -22.81
CA VAL A 74 -11.14 3.35 -22.38
C VAL A 74 -10.85 2.21 -23.36
N ARG A 75 -9.57 1.92 -23.58
CA ARG A 75 -9.11 0.73 -24.29
C ARG A 75 -8.19 -0.08 -23.41
N CYS A 76 -8.31 -1.40 -23.51
CA CYS A 76 -7.53 -2.35 -22.74
C CYS A 76 -6.49 -3.07 -23.61
N ALA A 77 -5.41 -3.49 -22.98
CA ALA A 77 -4.37 -4.33 -23.58
C ALA A 77 -3.71 -5.20 -22.51
N ASP A 78 -3.11 -6.27 -22.95
CA ASP A 78 -2.32 -7.17 -22.13
C ASP A 78 -0.83 -6.95 -22.43
N VAL A 79 -0.01 -6.78 -21.39
CA VAL A 79 1.45 -6.61 -21.48
C VAL A 79 2.12 -7.86 -20.97
N THR A 80 2.94 -8.49 -21.79
CA THR A 80 3.74 -9.64 -21.38
C THR A 80 4.97 -9.17 -20.61
N VAL A 81 5.22 -9.74 -19.43
CA VAL A 81 6.42 -9.48 -18.63
C VAL A 81 7.03 -10.81 -18.16
N PRO A 82 8.34 -10.86 -17.85
CA PRO A 82 8.91 -12.08 -17.29
C PRO A 82 8.35 -12.34 -15.88
N LEU A 83 8.14 -13.60 -15.54
CA LEU A 83 7.87 -13.99 -14.16
C LEU A 83 9.09 -13.63 -13.29
N ASP A 84 10.27 -14.07 -13.70
CA ASP A 84 11.54 -13.77 -13.07
C ASP A 84 12.39 -12.84 -13.95
N TYR A 85 12.69 -11.66 -13.47
CA TYR A 85 13.53 -10.69 -14.17
C TYR A 85 15.01 -11.11 -14.22
N ALA A 86 15.43 -12.07 -13.40
CA ALA A 86 16.76 -12.67 -13.49
C ALA A 86 16.83 -13.74 -14.61
N ASP A 87 15.68 -14.33 -15.01
CA ASP A 87 15.57 -15.21 -16.16
C ASP A 87 14.51 -14.70 -17.16
N PRO A 88 14.81 -13.66 -17.94
CA PRO A 88 13.84 -13.06 -18.84
C PRO A 88 13.44 -13.95 -20.03
N ARG A 89 14.12 -15.10 -20.23
CA ARG A 89 13.74 -16.08 -21.26
C ARG A 89 12.86 -17.20 -20.74
N GLY A 90 12.68 -17.30 -19.43
CA GLY A 90 11.83 -18.27 -18.76
C GLY A 90 10.33 -18.00 -18.87
N ARG A 91 9.59 -18.44 -17.86
CA ARG A 91 8.13 -18.27 -17.77
C ARG A 91 7.75 -16.78 -17.82
N THR A 92 6.69 -16.46 -18.56
CA THR A 92 6.11 -15.13 -18.65
C THR A 92 4.74 -15.06 -17.98
N ILE A 93 4.33 -13.88 -17.61
CA ILE A 93 3.00 -13.54 -17.10
C ILE A 93 2.46 -12.33 -17.85
N THR A 94 1.18 -12.06 -17.68
CA THR A 94 0.48 -10.92 -18.28
C THR A 94 0.15 -9.89 -17.22
N VAL A 95 0.40 -8.62 -17.53
CA VAL A 95 -0.07 -7.45 -16.78
C VAL A 95 -1.16 -6.78 -17.61
N ALA A 96 -2.39 -6.76 -17.09
CA ALA A 96 -3.51 -6.11 -17.73
C ALA A 96 -3.45 -4.59 -17.53
N ILE A 97 -3.63 -3.84 -18.61
CA ILE A 97 -3.65 -2.38 -18.60
C ILE A 97 -4.88 -1.83 -19.30
N SER A 98 -5.31 -0.66 -18.87
CA SER A 98 -6.34 0.14 -19.51
C SER A 98 -5.80 1.53 -19.79
N ARG A 99 -6.27 2.18 -20.85
CA ARG A 99 -5.84 3.52 -21.21
C ARG A 99 -7.00 4.40 -21.68
N LEU A 100 -7.11 5.57 -21.05
CA LEU A 100 -7.92 6.67 -21.54
C LEU A 100 -6.98 7.72 -22.16
N LYS A 101 -6.97 7.82 -23.50
CA LYS A 101 -6.04 8.69 -24.23
C LYS A 101 -6.24 10.17 -23.93
N ALA A 102 -5.17 10.94 -24.01
CA ALA A 102 -5.22 12.39 -24.02
C ALA A 102 -6.12 12.91 -25.15
N THR A 103 -6.99 13.85 -24.83
CA THR A 103 -7.86 14.53 -25.81
C THR A 103 -7.25 15.85 -26.29
N ASP A 104 -6.47 16.52 -25.46
CA ASP A 104 -5.62 17.65 -25.85
C ASP A 104 -4.22 17.14 -26.26
N THR A 105 -4.14 16.63 -27.48
CA THR A 105 -2.92 16.04 -28.03
C THR A 105 -1.82 17.06 -28.28
N ARG A 106 -2.17 18.35 -28.50
CA ARG A 106 -1.18 19.43 -28.73
C ARG A 106 -0.39 19.74 -27.47
N HIS A 107 -1.01 19.62 -26.30
CA HIS A 107 -0.39 19.89 -25.00
C HIS A 107 -0.22 18.62 -24.18
N ARG A 108 -0.14 17.47 -24.85
CA ARG A 108 0.06 16.18 -24.18
C ARG A 108 1.33 16.21 -23.35
N ILE A 109 1.21 15.77 -22.09
CA ILE A 109 2.32 15.73 -21.12
C ILE A 109 3.03 14.37 -21.20
N GLY A 110 2.28 13.28 -21.29
CA GLY A 110 2.79 11.91 -21.30
C GLY A 110 1.79 10.92 -20.70
N ALA A 111 2.26 9.74 -20.34
CA ALA A 111 1.45 8.77 -19.62
C ALA A 111 1.55 8.99 -18.11
N ILE A 112 0.40 8.81 -17.41
CA ILE A 112 0.32 8.72 -15.96
C ILE A 112 -0.20 7.35 -15.56
N LEU A 113 0.58 6.59 -14.78
CA LEU A 113 0.17 5.30 -14.23
C LEU A 113 -0.56 5.49 -12.90
N LEU A 114 -1.64 4.74 -12.70
CA LEU A 114 -2.46 4.76 -11.49
C LEU A 114 -2.24 3.49 -10.66
N ASN A 115 -2.16 3.62 -9.34
CA ASN A 115 -2.16 2.48 -8.42
C ASN A 115 -3.00 2.77 -7.17
N ASN A 116 -4.00 1.93 -6.91
CA ASN A 116 -4.96 2.10 -5.82
C ASN A 116 -4.44 1.61 -4.46
N GLY A 117 -3.26 1.00 -4.41
CA GLY A 117 -2.67 0.53 -3.16
C GLY A 117 -3.10 -0.88 -2.77
N GLY A 118 -3.36 -1.08 -1.52
CA GLY A 118 -3.61 -2.38 -0.90
C GLY A 118 -2.42 -2.84 -0.04
N PRO A 119 -1.39 -3.61 -0.57
CA PRO A 119 -1.19 -4.08 -1.95
C PRO A 119 -2.30 -4.97 -2.46
N GLY A 120 -2.34 -5.22 -3.77
CA GLY A 120 -3.35 -6.10 -4.38
C GLY A 120 -4.62 -5.37 -4.85
N GLY A 121 -4.69 -4.04 -4.74
CA GLY A 121 -5.79 -3.27 -5.30
C GLY A 121 -5.68 -3.16 -6.83
N PRO A 122 -6.72 -3.57 -7.60
CA PRO A 122 -6.75 -3.36 -9.05
C PRO A 122 -6.94 -1.88 -9.39
N ALA A 123 -6.38 -1.42 -10.51
CA ALA A 123 -6.52 -0.04 -10.97
C ALA A 123 -6.97 0.08 -12.43
N LEU A 124 -7.28 -1.04 -13.07
CA LEU A 124 -7.71 -1.07 -14.48
C LEU A 124 -8.96 -0.20 -14.72
N GLN A 125 -9.86 -0.10 -13.76
CA GLN A 125 -11.10 0.69 -13.87
C GLN A 125 -10.96 2.17 -13.43
N SER A 126 -9.77 2.60 -13.00
CA SER A 126 -9.56 3.93 -12.42
C SER A 126 -9.43 5.11 -13.41
N PRO A 127 -9.07 4.94 -14.70
CA PRO A 127 -8.82 6.06 -15.60
C PRO A 127 -9.98 7.05 -15.77
N PRO A 128 -11.28 6.66 -15.87
CA PRO A 128 -12.37 7.62 -15.99
C PRO A 128 -12.50 8.54 -14.78
N GLN A 129 -12.44 7.98 -13.56
CA GLN A 129 -12.51 8.76 -12.33
C GLN A 129 -11.29 9.68 -12.19
N ALA A 130 -10.08 9.16 -12.47
CA ALA A 130 -8.86 9.97 -12.45
C ALA A 130 -8.97 11.15 -13.44
N ARG A 131 -9.50 10.94 -14.65
CA ARG A 131 -9.76 11.99 -15.64
C ARG A 131 -10.66 13.08 -15.07
N ALA A 132 -11.77 12.70 -14.43
CA ALA A 132 -12.71 13.63 -13.82
C ALA A 132 -12.05 14.44 -12.69
N SER A 133 -11.27 13.77 -11.82
CA SER A 133 -10.56 14.42 -10.70
C SER A 133 -9.45 15.35 -11.15
N MET A 134 -8.77 15.01 -12.26
CA MET A 134 -7.74 15.83 -12.88
C MET A 134 -8.30 17.03 -13.66
N LYS A 135 -9.62 17.13 -13.82
CA LYS A 135 -10.28 18.24 -14.53
C LYS A 135 -9.64 18.44 -15.93
N GLU A 136 -9.38 19.68 -16.31
CA GLU A 136 -8.76 20.03 -17.61
C GLU A 136 -7.37 19.40 -17.81
N VAL A 137 -6.62 19.21 -16.72
CA VAL A 137 -5.28 18.60 -16.79
C VAL A 137 -5.35 17.17 -17.27
N GLY A 138 -6.42 16.44 -16.92
CA GLY A 138 -6.65 15.07 -17.37
C GLY A 138 -6.70 14.93 -18.89
N ALA A 139 -7.17 15.93 -19.61
CA ALA A 139 -7.20 15.94 -21.09
C ALA A 139 -5.79 15.86 -21.72
N ARG A 140 -4.74 16.22 -20.96
CA ARG A 140 -3.35 16.29 -21.42
C ARG A 140 -2.52 15.03 -21.11
N TYR A 141 -3.13 14.01 -20.49
CA TYR A 141 -2.48 12.74 -20.17
C TYR A 141 -3.11 11.55 -20.88
N ASP A 142 -2.28 10.60 -21.28
CA ASP A 142 -2.73 9.23 -21.40
C ASP A 142 -2.82 8.66 -19.99
N ILE A 143 -4.04 8.47 -19.49
CA ILE A 143 -4.27 7.96 -18.14
C ILE A 143 -4.34 6.45 -18.22
N VAL A 144 -3.42 5.77 -17.51
CA VAL A 144 -3.22 4.33 -17.59
C VAL A 144 -3.50 3.69 -16.24
N GLY A 145 -4.56 2.90 -16.16
CA GLY A 145 -4.78 1.95 -15.08
C GLY A 145 -4.02 0.66 -15.36
N PHE A 146 -3.42 0.06 -14.36
CA PHE A 146 -2.86 -1.28 -14.49
C PHE A 146 -3.19 -2.12 -13.27
N ASP A 147 -3.51 -3.37 -13.50
CA ASP A 147 -3.59 -4.35 -12.44
C ASP A 147 -2.18 -4.90 -12.21
N PRO A 148 -1.58 -4.72 -11.03
CA PRO A 148 -0.25 -5.26 -10.76
C PRO A 148 -0.18 -6.76 -11.04
N ARG A 149 1.03 -7.31 -11.21
CA ARG A 149 1.20 -8.75 -11.34
C ARG A 149 0.40 -9.49 -10.28
N PHE A 150 -0.35 -10.51 -10.70
CA PHE A 150 -1.20 -11.39 -9.87
C PHE A 150 -2.44 -10.74 -9.26
N VAL A 151 -2.82 -9.55 -9.75
CA VAL A 151 -3.99 -8.79 -9.28
C VAL A 151 -5.00 -8.64 -10.41
N GLY A 152 -6.29 -8.67 -10.08
CA GLY A 152 -7.38 -8.34 -10.97
C GLY A 152 -7.37 -9.14 -12.27
N ARG A 153 -7.30 -8.44 -13.42
CA ARG A 153 -7.27 -9.04 -14.76
C ARG A 153 -5.90 -9.44 -15.27
N SER A 154 -4.84 -9.17 -14.52
CA SER A 154 -3.51 -9.72 -14.79
C SER A 154 -3.50 -11.24 -14.56
N THR A 155 -2.40 -11.92 -14.92
CA THR A 155 -2.24 -13.35 -14.55
C THR A 155 -2.62 -13.53 -13.10
N ALA A 156 -3.66 -14.32 -12.83
CA ALA A 156 -4.24 -14.45 -11.51
C ALA A 156 -3.37 -15.28 -10.56
N LEU A 157 -3.32 -14.88 -9.30
CA LEU A 157 -2.96 -15.74 -8.17
C LEU A 157 -4.19 -15.79 -7.26
N ASP A 158 -4.89 -16.90 -7.27
CA ASP A 158 -5.98 -17.14 -6.34
C ASP A 158 -5.61 -18.28 -5.40
N CYS A 159 -5.36 -17.95 -4.15
CA CYS A 159 -5.05 -18.94 -3.11
C CYS A 159 -6.29 -19.63 -2.55
N GLY A 160 -7.49 -19.28 -2.99
CA GLY A 160 -8.75 -19.83 -2.48
C GLY A 160 -8.90 -19.63 -0.97
N LEU A 161 -8.55 -18.43 -0.48
CA LEU A 161 -8.64 -18.14 0.94
C LEU A 161 -10.09 -18.00 1.38
N PRO A 162 -10.45 -18.50 2.59
CA PRO A 162 -11.81 -18.38 3.10
C PRO A 162 -12.14 -16.99 3.65
N VAL A 163 -11.28 -16.02 3.44
CA VAL A 163 -11.41 -14.60 3.82
C VAL A 163 -10.76 -13.72 2.77
N GLY A 164 -11.34 -12.59 2.45
CA GLY A 164 -10.76 -11.64 1.51
C GLY A 164 -9.62 -10.82 2.10
N MET A 165 -9.66 -10.59 3.42
CA MET A 165 -8.62 -9.87 4.15
C MET A 165 -8.03 -10.74 5.26
N THR A 166 -6.71 -10.80 5.32
CA THR A 166 -5.99 -11.60 6.31
C THR A 166 -5.66 -10.83 7.60
N TRP A 167 -6.03 -9.56 7.68
CA TRP A 167 -5.82 -8.69 8.85
C TRP A 167 -6.94 -8.90 9.89
N LEU A 168 -6.87 -10.01 10.61
CA LEU A 168 -7.82 -10.33 11.66
C LEU A 168 -7.23 -10.01 13.03
N SER A 169 -8.10 -9.71 14.00
CA SER A 169 -7.68 -9.54 15.38
C SER A 169 -7.29 -10.89 16.02
N ALA A 170 -6.40 -10.85 16.98
CA ALA A 170 -6.13 -12.01 17.85
C ALA A 170 -7.29 -12.34 18.78
N GLY A 171 -8.36 -11.53 18.77
CA GLY A 171 -9.47 -11.66 19.72
C GLY A 171 -9.08 -11.22 21.14
N THR A 172 -9.90 -11.61 22.10
CA THR A 172 -9.82 -11.11 23.48
C THR A 172 -8.80 -11.85 24.36
N GLY A 173 -8.25 -13.00 23.93
CA GLY A 173 -7.35 -13.80 24.77
C GLY A 173 -6.45 -14.75 24.00
N ARG A 174 -5.60 -15.47 24.74
CA ARG A 174 -4.61 -16.40 24.21
C ARG A 174 -5.24 -17.46 23.28
N ALA A 175 -6.36 -18.03 23.62
CA ALA A 175 -7.04 -19.02 22.78
C ALA A 175 -7.43 -18.44 21.41
N GLY A 176 -7.85 -17.18 21.36
CA GLY A 176 -8.10 -16.47 20.10
C GLY A 176 -6.83 -16.32 19.27
N PHE A 177 -5.73 -15.90 19.89
CA PHE A 177 -4.43 -15.82 19.23
C PHE A 177 -3.96 -17.17 18.69
N ASP A 178 -4.10 -18.28 19.43
CA ASP A 178 -3.69 -19.61 18.98
C ASP A 178 -4.53 -20.06 17.77
N ARG A 179 -5.84 -19.72 17.72
CA ARG A 179 -6.67 -19.93 16.51
C ARG A 179 -6.14 -19.11 15.33
N GLN A 180 -5.71 -17.85 15.56
CA GLN A 180 -5.13 -17.02 14.50
C GLN A 180 -3.81 -17.60 14.01
N VAL A 181 -2.93 -18.10 14.88
CA VAL A 181 -1.69 -18.80 14.48
C VAL A 181 -1.99 -19.96 13.52
N ALA A 182 -2.98 -20.80 13.87
CA ALA A 182 -3.38 -21.93 13.03
C ALA A 182 -3.99 -21.46 11.69
N LEU A 183 -4.86 -20.46 11.71
CA LEU A 183 -5.48 -19.89 10.51
C LEU A 183 -4.42 -19.31 9.58
N GLN A 184 -3.55 -18.41 10.07
CA GLN A 184 -2.56 -17.71 9.26
C GLN A 184 -1.54 -18.68 8.63
N ARG A 185 -1.20 -19.77 9.34
CA ARG A 185 -0.43 -20.88 8.77
C ARG A 185 -1.17 -21.55 7.62
N SER A 186 -2.44 -21.91 7.82
CA SER A 186 -3.28 -22.51 6.79
C SER A 186 -3.41 -21.64 5.55
N LEU A 187 -3.52 -20.30 5.71
CA LEU A 187 -3.58 -19.37 4.58
C LEU A 187 -2.26 -19.36 3.79
N ALA A 188 -1.11 -19.37 4.47
CA ALA A 188 0.20 -19.47 3.83
C ALA A 188 0.38 -20.80 3.06
N ASP A 189 -0.06 -21.92 3.67
CA ASP A 189 0.02 -23.24 3.06
C ASP A 189 -0.88 -23.36 1.82
N LYS A 190 -2.08 -22.76 1.84
CA LYS A 190 -2.96 -22.71 0.66
C LYS A 190 -2.31 -21.97 -0.51
N CYS A 191 -1.73 -20.78 -0.26
CA CYS A 191 -1.01 -20.06 -1.32
C CYS A 191 0.17 -20.84 -1.87
N ARG A 192 0.93 -21.52 -1.00
CA ARG A 192 2.05 -22.38 -1.43
C ARG A 192 1.57 -23.55 -2.27
N ALA A 193 0.44 -24.17 -1.92
CA ALA A 193 -0.14 -25.28 -2.66
C ALA A 193 -0.67 -24.88 -4.05
N THR A 194 -1.05 -23.61 -4.24
CA THR A 194 -1.56 -23.11 -5.53
C THR A 194 -0.45 -23.03 -6.58
N ASP A 195 0.63 -22.28 -6.31
CA ASP A 195 1.80 -22.18 -7.21
C ASP A 195 3.02 -21.68 -6.43
N ALA A 196 3.75 -22.61 -5.79
CA ALA A 196 4.94 -22.28 -5.02
C ALA A 196 6.03 -21.59 -5.85
N ALA A 197 6.11 -21.87 -7.16
CA ALA A 197 7.13 -21.30 -8.04
C ALA A 197 6.87 -19.81 -8.34
N VAL A 198 5.64 -19.37 -8.23
CA VAL A 198 5.24 -17.97 -8.47
C VAL A 198 5.49 -17.07 -7.26
N LEU A 199 5.27 -17.59 -6.04
CA LEU A 199 5.29 -16.79 -4.82
C LEU A 199 6.55 -15.94 -4.62
N PRO A 200 7.78 -16.42 -4.91
CA PRO A 200 9.00 -15.63 -4.76
C PRO A 200 9.10 -14.41 -5.71
N HIS A 201 8.21 -14.34 -6.69
CA HIS A 201 8.20 -13.28 -7.71
C HIS A 201 7.05 -12.27 -7.52
N VAL A 202 6.18 -12.50 -6.52
CA VAL A 202 5.08 -11.59 -6.17
C VAL A 202 5.62 -10.54 -5.21
N THR A 203 6.30 -9.52 -5.76
CA THR A 203 7.02 -8.50 -4.96
C THR A 203 6.82 -7.10 -5.53
N THR A 204 6.92 -6.10 -4.65
CA THR A 204 6.90 -4.67 -5.05
C THR A 204 8.03 -4.34 -6.04
N ARG A 205 9.22 -4.92 -5.86
CA ARG A 205 10.34 -4.69 -6.78
C ARG A 205 10.05 -5.22 -8.18
N ASN A 206 9.42 -6.39 -8.30
CA ASN A 206 9.02 -6.91 -9.60
C ASN A 206 7.86 -6.11 -10.20
N THR A 207 6.90 -5.64 -9.40
CA THR A 207 5.87 -4.71 -9.88
C THR A 207 6.48 -3.39 -10.38
N ALA A 208 7.51 -2.86 -9.71
CA ALA A 208 8.24 -1.69 -10.20
C ALA A 208 8.98 -1.94 -11.53
N ARG A 209 9.52 -3.16 -11.72
CA ARG A 209 10.09 -3.57 -13.02
C ARG A 209 9.00 -3.66 -14.10
N ASP A 210 7.83 -4.18 -13.77
CA ASP A 210 6.67 -4.19 -14.69
C ASP A 210 6.29 -2.75 -15.09
N MET A 211 6.23 -1.82 -14.14
CA MET A 211 5.96 -0.40 -14.44
C MET A 211 6.98 0.18 -15.44
N ASP A 212 8.25 -0.22 -15.34
CA ASP A 212 9.25 0.23 -16.30
C ASP A 212 9.08 -0.42 -17.69
N VAL A 213 8.68 -1.68 -17.74
CA VAL A 213 8.25 -2.32 -19.01
C VAL A 213 7.05 -1.57 -19.59
N LEU A 214 6.01 -1.27 -18.78
CA LEU A 214 4.86 -0.47 -19.22
C LEU A 214 5.30 0.88 -19.80
N ARG A 215 6.22 1.57 -19.13
CA ARG A 215 6.80 2.82 -19.65
C ARG A 215 7.37 2.62 -21.07
N GLY A 216 8.16 1.57 -21.26
CA GLY A 216 8.79 1.28 -22.56
C GLY A 216 7.76 0.94 -23.64
N THR A 217 6.79 0.07 -23.35
CA THR A 217 5.74 -0.34 -24.30
C THR A 217 4.81 0.81 -24.67
N LEU A 218 4.62 1.79 -23.79
CA LEU A 218 3.90 3.02 -24.07
C LEU A 218 4.71 4.04 -24.89
N GLY A 219 5.99 3.75 -25.17
CA GLY A 219 6.90 4.66 -25.87
C GLY A 219 7.36 5.86 -25.05
N GLU A 220 7.20 5.81 -23.74
CA GLU A 220 7.51 6.93 -22.87
C GLU A 220 8.97 6.91 -22.39
N ARG A 221 9.63 8.05 -22.44
CA ARG A 221 10.95 8.20 -21.82
C ARG A 221 10.84 8.25 -20.28
N LYS A 222 9.78 8.88 -19.77
CA LYS A 222 9.42 9.01 -18.36
C LYS A 222 7.94 8.82 -18.18
N ILE A 223 7.52 8.32 -17.02
CA ILE A 223 6.11 8.25 -16.64
C ILE A 223 5.82 9.15 -15.46
N SER A 224 4.62 9.72 -15.44
CA SER A 224 4.01 10.25 -14.23
C SER A 224 3.32 9.14 -13.45
N PHE A 225 3.08 9.35 -12.18
CA PHE A 225 2.48 8.35 -11.31
C PHE A 225 1.57 8.97 -10.27
N LEU A 226 0.43 8.36 -10.04
CA LEU A 226 -0.49 8.65 -8.94
C LEU A 226 -0.71 7.37 -8.17
N GLY A 227 -0.16 7.31 -6.96
CA GLY A 227 -0.29 6.15 -6.07
C GLY A 227 -0.95 6.51 -4.76
N TYR A 228 -1.91 5.70 -4.36
CA TYR A 228 -2.61 5.80 -3.08
C TYR A 228 -2.09 4.74 -2.11
N SER A 229 -1.96 5.08 -0.81
CA SER A 229 -1.67 4.08 0.23
C SER A 229 -0.39 3.29 -0.08
N TYR A 230 -0.46 1.94 -0.15
CA TYR A 230 0.66 1.11 -0.61
C TYR A 230 1.24 1.57 -1.98
N GLY A 231 0.42 2.14 -2.86
CA GLY A 231 0.90 2.70 -4.13
C GLY A 231 1.99 3.75 -3.94
N THR A 232 2.03 4.45 -2.80
CA THR A 232 3.09 5.40 -2.48
C THR A 232 4.43 4.72 -2.22
N TYR A 233 4.41 3.55 -1.57
CA TYR A 233 5.59 2.71 -1.41
C TYR A 233 6.06 2.17 -2.76
N LEU A 234 5.16 1.64 -3.59
CA LEU A 234 5.48 1.20 -4.96
C LEU A 234 6.10 2.33 -5.79
N GLY A 235 5.49 3.52 -5.78
CA GLY A 235 6.02 4.71 -6.48
C GLY A 235 7.41 5.09 -5.97
N THR A 236 7.61 5.06 -4.66
CA THR A 236 8.93 5.32 -4.05
C THR A 236 9.95 4.27 -4.50
N VAL A 237 9.61 2.97 -4.46
CA VAL A 237 10.48 1.89 -4.95
C VAL A 237 10.84 2.10 -6.42
N TYR A 238 9.86 2.48 -7.25
CA TYR A 238 10.12 2.78 -8.67
C TYR A 238 11.14 3.91 -8.85
N THR A 239 11.03 5.01 -8.11
CA THR A 239 12.00 6.12 -8.21
C THR A 239 13.41 5.71 -7.81
N GLN A 240 13.54 4.80 -6.83
CA GLN A 240 14.84 4.31 -6.37
C GLN A 240 15.48 3.33 -7.35
N MET A 241 14.67 2.46 -7.98
CA MET A 241 15.16 1.45 -8.94
C MET A 241 15.42 2.05 -10.31
N PHE A 242 14.64 3.04 -10.74
CA PHE A 242 14.69 3.62 -12.09
C PHE A 242 14.88 5.14 -12.05
N PRO A 243 16.01 5.63 -11.53
CA PRO A 243 16.28 7.06 -11.48
C PRO A 243 16.27 7.67 -12.91
N GLY A 244 15.62 8.83 -13.03
CA GLY A 244 15.49 9.51 -14.33
C GLY A 244 14.38 8.99 -15.25
N ARG A 245 13.64 7.92 -14.88
CA ARG A 245 12.51 7.38 -15.67
C ARG A 245 11.13 7.81 -15.14
N HIS A 246 11.08 8.67 -14.14
CA HIS A 246 9.84 9.26 -13.61
C HIS A 246 9.77 10.76 -13.92
N ASP A 247 8.55 11.29 -14.02
CA ASP A 247 8.27 12.71 -14.18
C ASP A 247 7.53 13.23 -12.92
N ARG A 248 6.22 13.28 -12.93
CA ARG A 248 5.42 13.82 -11.84
C ARG A 248 4.90 12.71 -10.95
N MET A 249 5.36 12.69 -9.71
CA MET A 249 5.03 11.67 -8.73
C MET A 249 4.08 12.26 -7.70
N VAL A 250 2.84 11.75 -7.63
CA VAL A 250 1.85 12.06 -6.59
C VAL A 250 1.72 10.85 -5.68
N LEU A 251 2.01 11.04 -4.39
CA LEU A 251 2.04 10.00 -3.37
C LEU A 251 1.03 10.35 -2.28
N ASP A 252 -0.17 9.79 -2.36
CA ASP A 252 -1.30 10.15 -1.52
C ASP A 252 -1.58 9.10 -0.43
N GLY A 253 -1.54 9.53 0.83
CA GLY A 253 -1.59 8.64 1.99
C GLY A 253 -0.29 7.84 2.10
N ALA A 254 0.84 8.53 2.29
CA ALA A 254 2.15 7.93 2.11
C ALA A 254 2.58 7.02 3.26
N ILE A 255 3.13 5.87 2.89
CA ILE A 255 3.81 4.93 3.79
C ILE A 255 5.26 5.38 3.95
N ASN A 256 5.76 5.41 5.20
CA ASN A 256 7.19 5.49 5.45
C ASN A 256 7.88 4.20 5.00
N PRO A 257 8.77 4.23 3.99
CA PRO A 257 9.44 3.01 3.51
C PRO A 257 10.24 2.28 4.58
N SER A 258 10.75 2.99 5.60
CA SER A 258 11.48 2.38 6.71
C SER A 258 10.58 1.59 7.67
N ASP A 259 9.27 1.86 7.65
CA ASP A 259 8.26 1.15 8.46
C ASP A 259 7.47 0.11 7.64
N TYR A 260 7.74 0.02 6.34
CA TYR A 260 7.12 -1.02 5.51
C TYR A 260 7.62 -2.40 5.92
N ARG A 261 6.72 -3.21 6.45
CA ARG A 261 7.02 -4.54 7.00
C ARG A 261 5.76 -5.42 6.97
N PRO A 262 5.89 -6.73 7.23
CA PRO A 262 4.76 -7.68 7.19
C PRO A 262 3.55 -7.26 8.03
N ARG A 263 3.77 -6.60 9.17
CA ARG A 263 2.71 -6.01 9.99
C ARG A 263 2.52 -4.53 9.59
N LEU A 264 1.89 -4.29 8.44
CA LEU A 264 1.67 -2.94 7.90
C LEU A 264 0.87 -2.03 8.84
N LEU A 265 -0.02 -2.60 9.64
CA LEU A 265 -0.90 -1.86 10.55
C LEU A 265 -0.24 -1.51 11.89
N LYS A 266 0.91 -2.10 12.20
CA LYS A 266 1.59 -1.84 13.48
C LYS A 266 2.01 -0.37 13.59
N GLY A 267 1.58 0.27 14.66
CA GLY A 267 1.86 1.69 14.92
C GLY A 267 0.72 2.63 14.47
N THR A 268 -0.42 2.07 14.02
CA THR A 268 -1.62 2.85 13.67
C THR A 268 -2.70 2.81 14.74
N GLU A 269 -2.46 2.13 15.86
CA GLU A 269 -3.43 1.86 16.91
C GLU A 269 -4.10 3.14 17.41
N ARG A 270 -3.28 4.14 17.75
CA ARG A 270 -3.73 5.41 18.31
C ARG A 270 -4.64 6.18 17.35
N GLU A 271 -4.27 6.22 16.08
CA GLU A 271 -5.03 6.92 15.04
C GLU A 271 -6.36 6.22 14.78
N ASN A 272 -6.40 4.89 14.85
CA ASN A 272 -7.64 4.12 14.74
C ASN A 272 -8.56 4.33 15.95
N GLU A 273 -8.03 4.28 17.19
CA GLU A 273 -8.82 4.57 18.41
C GLU A 273 -9.38 6.00 18.36
N LYS A 274 -8.57 6.96 17.89
CA LYS A 274 -9.01 8.35 17.74
C LYS A 274 -10.12 8.48 16.69
N ALA A 275 -9.95 7.89 15.52
CA ALA A 275 -10.95 7.96 14.44
C ALA A 275 -12.29 7.33 14.87
N LEU A 276 -12.24 6.20 15.60
CA LEU A 276 -13.44 5.60 16.18
C LEU A 276 -14.08 6.51 17.23
N SER A 277 -13.30 7.15 18.10
CA SER A 277 -13.78 8.10 19.09
C SER A 277 -14.44 9.34 18.46
N ASP A 278 -13.86 9.86 17.37
CA ASP A 278 -14.43 10.98 16.62
C ASP A 278 -15.77 10.57 15.95
N TRP A 279 -15.80 9.38 15.34
CA TRP A 279 -17.04 8.82 14.78
C TRP A 279 -18.10 8.59 15.87
N ALA A 280 -17.71 8.09 17.04
CA ALA A 280 -18.63 7.85 18.15
C ALA A 280 -19.30 9.14 18.65
N SER A 281 -18.59 10.28 18.61
CA SER A 281 -19.17 11.59 18.93
C SER A 281 -20.26 11.96 17.92
N TRP A 282 -19.99 11.76 16.62
CA TRP A 282 -20.98 11.98 15.56
C TRP A 282 -22.18 11.03 15.68
N ALA A 283 -21.94 9.74 15.95
CA ALA A 283 -23.01 8.74 16.10
C ALA A 283 -23.94 9.04 17.29
N ALA A 284 -23.41 9.63 18.36
CA ALA A 284 -24.20 10.05 19.52
C ALA A 284 -25.21 11.17 19.17
N GLU A 285 -24.82 12.10 18.29
CA GLU A 285 -25.70 13.15 17.75
C GLU A 285 -26.82 12.55 16.86
N HIS A 286 -26.62 11.32 16.35
CA HIS A 286 -27.56 10.59 15.51
C HIS A 286 -28.17 9.37 16.22
N HIS A 287 -28.29 9.43 17.56
CA HIS A 287 -28.81 8.31 18.38
C HIS A 287 -30.17 7.82 17.93
N ASP A 288 -31.09 8.73 17.59
CA ASP A 288 -32.45 8.37 17.20
C ASP A 288 -32.49 7.55 15.88
N THR A 289 -31.43 7.60 15.06
CA THR A 289 -31.28 6.78 13.85
C THR A 289 -30.63 5.43 14.14
N TYR A 290 -29.54 5.41 14.92
CA TYR A 290 -28.69 4.21 15.06
C TYR A 290 -28.90 3.46 16.38
N GLY A 291 -29.43 4.12 17.44
CA GLY A 291 -29.71 3.49 18.73
C GLY A 291 -28.49 3.08 19.55
N LEU A 292 -27.28 3.67 19.24
CA LEU A 292 -26.02 3.23 19.85
C LEU A 292 -25.68 3.92 21.19
N GLY A 293 -26.29 5.07 21.48
CA GLY A 293 -26.05 5.86 22.68
C GLY A 293 -26.18 7.35 22.42
N ARG A 294 -26.41 8.17 23.47
CA ARG A 294 -26.61 9.63 23.40
C ARG A 294 -25.35 10.43 23.74
N SER A 295 -24.27 9.73 24.06
CA SER A 295 -22.97 10.30 24.31
C SER A 295 -21.89 9.45 23.65
N ARG A 296 -20.73 10.05 23.39
CA ARG A 296 -19.55 9.34 22.88
C ARG A 296 -19.22 8.11 23.76
N ALA A 297 -19.29 8.27 25.08
CA ALA A 297 -18.98 7.20 26.02
C ALA A 297 -19.98 6.03 25.89
N GLU A 298 -21.28 6.32 25.73
CA GLU A 298 -22.29 5.29 25.54
C GLU A 298 -22.14 4.54 24.21
N VAL A 299 -21.79 5.26 23.13
CA VAL A 299 -21.52 4.65 21.82
C VAL A 299 -20.30 3.75 21.88
N LEU A 300 -19.18 4.18 22.49
CA LEU A 300 -18.01 3.33 22.70
C LEU A 300 -18.31 2.12 23.59
N ALA A 301 -19.10 2.30 24.65
CA ALA A 301 -19.58 1.17 25.46
C ALA A 301 -20.48 0.20 24.68
N ALA A 302 -21.23 0.68 23.67
CA ALA A 302 -21.97 -0.22 22.77
C ALA A 302 -21.02 -1.04 21.89
N VAL A 303 -19.95 -0.44 21.38
CA VAL A 303 -18.89 -1.16 20.65
C VAL A 303 -18.24 -2.22 21.53
N ASP A 304 -17.90 -1.90 22.77
CA ASP A 304 -17.33 -2.85 23.74
C ASP A 304 -18.29 -4.03 23.99
N ARG A 305 -19.60 -3.77 24.11
CA ARG A 305 -20.61 -4.83 24.24
C ARG A 305 -20.68 -5.74 23.02
N ILE A 306 -20.55 -5.19 21.80
CA ILE A 306 -20.52 -5.96 20.56
C ILE A 306 -19.29 -6.89 20.57
N VAL A 307 -18.10 -6.37 20.87
CA VAL A 307 -16.86 -7.17 20.94
C VAL A 307 -16.97 -8.26 22.01
N ALA A 308 -17.46 -7.91 23.20
CA ALA A 308 -17.64 -8.87 24.29
C ALA A 308 -18.69 -9.96 23.97
N ALA A 309 -19.76 -9.62 23.25
CA ALA A 309 -20.74 -10.60 22.80
C ALA A 309 -20.14 -11.54 21.74
N ALA A 310 -19.43 -10.99 20.75
CA ALA A 310 -18.74 -11.76 19.71
C ALA A 310 -17.66 -12.70 20.28
N ALA A 311 -17.02 -12.32 21.40
CA ALA A 311 -16.04 -13.15 22.11
C ALA A 311 -16.68 -14.33 22.84
N ARG A 312 -17.93 -14.19 23.31
CA ARG A 312 -18.68 -15.31 23.94
C ARG A 312 -19.19 -16.30 22.92
N ALA A 313 -19.74 -15.82 21.82
CA ALA A 313 -20.20 -16.61 20.68
C ALA A 313 -20.26 -15.75 19.43
N PRO A 314 -19.96 -16.29 18.24
CA PRO A 314 -20.07 -15.54 16.99
C PRO A 314 -21.46 -14.95 16.81
N LEU A 315 -21.54 -13.66 16.52
CA LEU A 315 -22.77 -12.95 16.18
C LEU A 315 -23.26 -13.42 14.81
N THR A 316 -24.56 -13.61 14.67
CA THR A 316 -25.18 -13.87 13.37
C THR A 316 -25.95 -12.63 12.93
N ILE A 317 -25.59 -12.08 11.75
CA ILE A 317 -26.32 -10.98 11.10
C ILE A 317 -26.87 -11.46 9.76
N GLY A 318 -28.08 -10.96 9.40
CA GLY A 318 -28.76 -11.39 8.19
C GLY A 318 -29.40 -12.77 8.30
N ALA A 319 -29.88 -13.29 7.17
CA ALA A 319 -30.57 -14.58 7.07
C ALA A 319 -30.31 -15.28 5.73
N GLY A 320 -30.50 -16.59 5.67
CA GLY A 320 -30.33 -17.37 4.44
C GLY A 320 -28.90 -17.32 3.90
N ALA A 321 -28.73 -17.08 2.60
CA ALA A 321 -27.42 -16.97 1.95
C ALA A 321 -26.59 -15.77 2.43
N ASP A 322 -27.24 -14.72 2.93
CA ASP A 322 -26.61 -13.51 3.46
C ASP A 322 -26.54 -13.50 5.01
N ALA A 323 -26.56 -14.68 5.63
CA ALA A 323 -26.29 -14.83 7.05
C ALA A 323 -24.79 -14.88 7.31
N PHE A 324 -24.24 -13.84 7.91
CA PHE A 324 -22.80 -13.75 8.26
C PHE A 324 -22.59 -14.09 9.74
N ARG A 325 -21.56 -14.86 10.02
CA ARG A 325 -21.09 -15.15 11.38
C ARG A 325 -19.84 -14.33 11.65
N ILE A 326 -19.87 -13.55 12.72
CA ILE A 326 -18.82 -12.56 13.03
C ILE A 326 -18.37 -12.79 14.47
N ASP A 327 -17.11 -13.16 14.65
CA ASP A 327 -16.49 -13.37 15.97
C ASP A 327 -15.63 -12.17 16.40
N ASP A 328 -14.98 -12.29 17.55
CA ASP A 328 -14.11 -11.25 18.14
C ASP A 328 -12.82 -11.01 17.36
N SER A 329 -12.48 -11.85 16.40
CA SER A 329 -11.36 -11.60 15.49
C SER A 329 -11.75 -10.70 14.30
N GLN A 330 -13.01 -10.72 13.92
CA GLN A 330 -13.56 -10.01 12.76
C GLN A 330 -14.15 -8.65 13.11
N VAL A 331 -14.75 -8.49 14.32
CA VAL A 331 -15.32 -7.20 14.73
C VAL A 331 -14.29 -6.05 14.63
N PRO A 332 -13.05 -6.17 15.16
CA PRO A 332 -12.06 -5.08 15.02
C PRO A 332 -11.69 -4.76 13.57
N LEU A 333 -11.73 -5.74 12.66
CA LEU A 333 -11.52 -5.52 11.24
C LEU A 333 -12.67 -4.69 10.63
N LEU A 334 -13.92 -4.98 10.98
CA LEU A 334 -15.08 -4.21 10.52
C LEU A 334 -15.06 -2.77 11.06
N LEU A 335 -14.66 -2.60 12.33
CA LEU A 335 -14.44 -1.27 12.91
C LEU A 335 -13.35 -0.52 12.13
N PHE A 336 -12.21 -1.19 11.92
CA PHE A 336 -11.11 -0.66 11.15
C PHE A 336 -11.57 -0.26 9.73
N SER A 337 -12.36 -1.07 9.03
CA SER A 337 -12.86 -0.74 7.69
C SER A 337 -13.72 0.54 7.68
N GLY A 338 -14.60 0.72 8.66
CA GLY A 338 -15.58 1.80 8.69
C GLY A 338 -15.05 3.19 9.07
N ILE A 339 -13.88 3.30 9.72
CA ILE A 339 -13.41 4.57 10.30
C ILE A 339 -12.42 5.37 9.43
N ALA A 340 -12.12 4.91 8.20
CA ALA A 340 -11.11 5.54 7.35
C ALA A 340 -11.67 6.64 6.43
N ASP A 341 -12.94 6.96 6.58
CA ASP A 341 -13.65 7.99 5.85
C ASP A 341 -14.65 8.71 6.79
N ASP A 342 -14.46 10.00 7.00
CA ASP A 342 -15.28 10.81 7.87
C ASP A 342 -16.35 11.63 7.12
N THR A 343 -16.65 11.29 5.86
CA THR A 343 -17.77 11.88 5.11
C THR A 343 -19.12 11.43 5.69
N ALA A 344 -20.14 12.25 5.52
CA ALA A 344 -21.48 11.92 6.04
C ALA A 344 -22.02 10.58 5.52
N PRO A 345 -21.92 10.23 4.22
CA PRO A 345 -22.35 8.92 3.73
C PRO A 345 -21.58 7.73 4.36
N ALA A 346 -20.26 7.85 4.52
CA ALA A 346 -19.46 6.79 5.11
C ALA A 346 -19.75 6.60 6.60
N ARG A 347 -19.89 7.71 7.35
CA ARG A 347 -20.30 7.66 8.75
C ARG A 347 -21.68 7.02 8.92
N ALA A 348 -22.62 7.32 8.02
CA ALA A 348 -23.97 6.74 8.03
C ALA A 348 -23.92 5.22 7.78
N SER A 349 -23.24 4.78 6.74
CA SER A 349 -23.09 3.36 6.41
C SER A 349 -22.44 2.56 7.55
N PHE A 350 -21.43 3.14 8.19
CA PHE A 350 -20.80 2.53 9.37
C PHE A 350 -21.76 2.49 10.57
N GLY A 351 -22.60 3.51 10.76
CA GLY A 351 -23.66 3.55 11.77
C GLY A 351 -24.70 2.44 11.57
N GLU A 352 -25.11 2.20 10.33
CA GLU A 352 -26.01 1.10 9.97
C GLU A 352 -25.38 -0.26 10.33
N LEU A 353 -24.12 -0.50 9.96
CA LEU A 353 -23.41 -1.73 10.29
C LEU A 353 -23.36 -1.95 11.82
N LEU A 354 -22.97 -0.94 12.59
CA LEU A 354 -22.87 -1.07 14.05
C LEU A 354 -24.24 -1.23 14.73
N SER A 355 -25.29 -0.60 14.19
CA SER A 355 -26.66 -0.83 14.66
C SER A 355 -27.09 -2.29 14.46
N VAL A 356 -26.75 -2.89 13.31
CA VAL A 356 -27.01 -4.31 13.03
C VAL A 356 -26.25 -5.21 14.00
N LEU A 357 -24.94 -4.94 14.21
CA LEU A 357 -24.11 -5.71 15.14
C LEU A 357 -24.58 -5.58 16.60
N ALA A 358 -25.02 -4.40 17.02
CA ALA A 358 -25.56 -4.18 18.37
C ALA A 358 -26.83 -5.00 18.60
N LYS A 359 -27.76 -5.02 17.63
CA LYS A 359 -28.97 -5.86 17.70
C LYS A 359 -28.63 -7.35 17.78
N ALA A 360 -27.68 -7.80 16.97
CA ALA A 360 -27.21 -9.19 17.01
C ALA A 360 -26.56 -9.54 18.35
N ALA A 361 -25.81 -8.63 18.96
CA ALA A 361 -25.22 -8.81 20.28
C ALA A 361 -26.25 -8.95 21.40
N GLU A 362 -27.46 -8.42 21.20
CA GLU A 362 -28.63 -8.58 22.08
C GLU A 362 -29.49 -9.81 21.73
N GLY A 363 -29.07 -10.63 20.77
CA GLY A 363 -29.83 -11.80 20.31
C GLY A 363 -31.07 -11.47 19.47
N ARG A 364 -31.19 -10.24 18.98
CA ARG A 364 -32.32 -9.80 18.14
C ARG A 364 -32.12 -10.16 16.67
N PRO A 365 -33.17 -10.50 15.92
CA PRO A 365 -33.10 -10.69 14.47
C PRO A 365 -32.58 -9.44 13.76
N THR A 366 -31.78 -9.64 12.72
CA THR A 366 -31.17 -8.54 11.95
C THR A 366 -31.35 -8.73 10.47
N THR A 367 -31.33 -7.63 9.73
CA THR A 367 -31.22 -7.59 8.28
C THR A 367 -29.99 -6.79 7.91
N VAL A 368 -29.14 -7.33 7.03
CA VAL A 368 -27.97 -6.61 6.52
C VAL A 368 -28.43 -5.65 5.41
N PRO A 369 -28.06 -4.36 5.47
CA PRO A 369 -28.30 -3.43 4.37
C PRO A 369 -27.72 -3.98 3.06
N PRO A 370 -28.46 -3.99 1.94
CA PRO A 370 -28.01 -4.60 0.69
C PRO A 370 -26.67 -4.07 0.18
N MET A 371 -26.39 -2.78 0.42
CA MET A 371 -25.11 -2.15 0.02
C MET A 371 -23.89 -2.69 0.76
N LEU A 372 -24.04 -3.27 1.95
CA LEU A 372 -22.96 -3.86 2.73
C LEU A 372 -22.69 -5.33 2.38
N VAL A 373 -23.63 -6.01 1.73
CA VAL A 373 -23.53 -7.45 1.43
C VAL A 373 -22.30 -7.79 0.59
N PRO A 374 -21.98 -7.10 -0.52
CA PRO A 374 -20.80 -7.42 -1.33
C PRO A 374 -19.50 -7.31 -0.53
N GLU A 375 -19.34 -6.23 0.26
CA GLU A 375 -18.16 -6.04 1.10
C GLU A 375 -18.04 -7.13 2.18
N LEU A 376 -19.11 -7.45 2.86
CA LEU A 376 -19.12 -8.52 3.87
C LEU A 376 -18.82 -9.90 3.27
N ARG A 377 -19.33 -10.20 2.08
CA ARG A 377 -19.02 -11.44 1.35
C ARG A 377 -17.53 -11.51 1.03
N TYR A 378 -16.94 -10.44 0.51
CA TYR A 378 -15.51 -10.40 0.26
C TYR A 378 -14.71 -10.50 1.56
N VAL A 379 -14.91 -9.58 2.50
CA VAL A 379 -14.09 -9.48 3.73
C VAL A 379 -14.16 -10.75 4.55
N LEU A 380 -15.37 -11.30 4.75
CA LEU A 380 -15.61 -12.42 5.68
C LEU A 380 -15.54 -13.81 5.04
N ARG A 381 -15.67 -13.91 3.70
CA ARG A 381 -15.75 -15.19 2.98
C ARG A 381 -14.79 -15.30 1.80
N GLY A 382 -14.11 -14.23 1.41
CA GLY A 382 -13.24 -14.22 0.23
C GLY A 382 -13.99 -14.40 -1.10
N GLU A 383 -15.29 -14.07 -1.12
CA GLU A 383 -16.12 -14.22 -2.32
C GLU A 383 -15.99 -12.99 -3.25
N GLY A 384 -16.04 -13.21 -4.56
CA GLY A 384 -16.12 -12.17 -5.59
C GLY A 384 -14.80 -11.80 -6.26
N GLU A 385 -13.67 -11.89 -5.57
CA GLU A 385 -12.35 -11.53 -6.11
C GLU A 385 -11.30 -12.58 -5.74
N PRO A 386 -10.26 -12.79 -6.58
CA PRO A 386 -9.13 -13.65 -6.24
C PRO A 386 -8.45 -13.21 -4.95
N THR A 387 -8.12 -14.18 -4.12
CA THR A 387 -7.55 -13.94 -2.79
C THR A 387 -6.09 -14.35 -2.70
N GLY A 388 -5.31 -13.68 -1.85
CA GLY A 388 -3.92 -14.03 -1.56
C GLY A 388 -2.86 -13.09 -2.13
N ALA A 389 -3.13 -12.35 -3.20
CA ALA A 389 -2.16 -11.43 -3.81
C ALA A 389 -1.60 -10.40 -2.83
N GLN A 390 -2.45 -9.83 -1.96
CA GLN A 390 -2.02 -8.89 -0.92
C GLN A 390 -0.97 -9.51 0.01
N SER A 391 -1.28 -10.67 0.56
CA SER A 391 -0.35 -11.39 1.45
C SER A 391 0.92 -11.79 0.73
N ALA A 392 0.83 -12.26 -0.51
CA ALA A 392 1.99 -12.66 -1.30
C ALA A 392 2.96 -11.50 -1.55
N VAL A 393 2.46 -10.29 -1.88
CA VAL A 393 3.29 -9.09 -2.04
C VAL A 393 3.99 -8.73 -0.73
N ILE A 394 3.22 -8.61 0.36
CA ILE A 394 3.77 -8.20 1.66
C ILE A 394 4.83 -9.19 2.15
N CYS A 395 4.53 -10.49 2.04
CA CYS A 395 5.41 -11.55 2.51
C CYS A 395 6.61 -11.78 1.58
N GLY A 396 6.45 -11.48 0.28
CA GLY A 396 7.52 -11.55 -0.71
C GLY A 396 8.49 -10.36 -0.64
N ASP A 397 8.08 -9.23 -0.03
CA ASP A 397 8.92 -8.03 0.09
C ASP A 397 9.81 -8.03 1.32
N VAL A 398 9.29 -8.49 2.47
CA VAL A 398 10.00 -8.38 3.77
C VAL A 398 9.78 -9.62 4.60
N ALA A 399 10.86 -10.18 5.13
CA ALA A 399 10.79 -11.33 6.04
C ALA A 399 10.08 -10.97 7.36
N ALA A 400 9.26 -11.90 7.85
CA ALA A 400 8.58 -11.80 9.13
C ALA A 400 9.28 -12.61 10.23
N ALA A 401 9.08 -12.21 11.48
CA ALA A 401 9.43 -13.06 12.61
C ALA A 401 8.61 -14.34 12.57
N ARG A 402 9.25 -15.49 12.79
CA ARG A 402 8.59 -16.81 12.71
C ARG A 402 8.06 -17.31 14.05
N ASP A 403 8.56 -16.75 15.17
CA ASP A 403 8.13 -17.12 16.51
C ASP A 403 6.79 -16.42 16.88
N PRO A 404 5.68 -17.17 17.05
CA PRO A 404 4.39 -16.59 17.42
C PRO A 404 4.42 -15.84 18.75
N GLU A 405 5.30 -16.22 19.68
CA GLU A 405 5.38 -15.57 21.00
C GLU A 405 5.84 -14.10 20.92
N LEU A 406 6.57 -13.72 19.87
CA LEU A 406 6.91 -12.32 19.63
C LEU A 406 5.66 -11.46 19.36
N TYR A 407 4.71 -12.02 18.59
CA TYR A 407 3.44 -11.35 18.27
C TYR A 407 2.55 -11.27 19.50
N TRP A 408 2.45 -12.38 20.26
CA TRP A 408 1.66 -12.40 21.48
C TRP A 408 2.16 -11.37 22.50
N ARG A 409 3.48 -11.29 22.74
CA ARG A 409 4.07 -10.26 23.61
C ARG A 409 3.78 -8.83 23.14
N ASP A 410 3.76 -8.58 21.82
CA ASP A 410 3.41 -7.27 21.25
C ASP A 410 1.91 -6.96 21.48
N ILE A 411 1.03 -7.94 21.31
CA ILE A 411 -0.41 -7.80 21.59
C ILE A 411 -0.62 -7.45 23.07
N GLU A 412 -0.04 -8.19 24.00
CA GLU A 412 -0.20 -7.97 25.43
C GLU A 412 0.29 -6.57 25.86
N ARG A 413 1.41 -6.11 25.30
CA ARG A 413 1.92 -4.76 25.57
C ARG A 413 0.99 -3.65 25.06
N ASN A 414 0.29 -3.88 23.97
CA ASN A 414 -0.55 -2.86 23.34
C ASN A 414 -2.01 -2.91 23.79
N ARG A 415 -2.50 -4.05 24.29
CA ARG A 415 -3.90 -4.30 24.63
C ARG A 415 -4.46 -3.28 25.65
N THR A 416 -3.67 -2.89 26.67
CA THR A 416 -4.11 -1.94 27.69
C THR A 416 -4.31 -0.54 27.15
N ALA A 417 -3.39 -0.08 26.30
CA ALA A 417 -3.44 1.27 25.72
C ALA A 417 -4.40 1.35 24.51
N HIS A 418 -4.58 0.24 23.80
CA HIS A 418 -5.34 0.15 22.56
C HIS A 418 -6.22 -1.10 22.58
N PRO A 419 -7.33 -1.09 23.36
CA PRO A 419 -8.11 -2.29 23.63
C PRO A 419 -8.81 -2.86 22.40
N LEU A 420 -9.20 -2.03 21.43
CA LEU A 420 -9.90 -2.48 20.22
C LEU A 420 -8.93 -2.84 19.09
N PHE A 421 -7.92 -2.01 18.86
CA PHE A 421 -7.05 -2.19 17.69
C PHE A 421 -5.68 -2.80 18.00
N GLY A 422 -5.24 -2.84 19.26
CA GLY A 422 -3.94 -3.40 19.63
C GLY A 422 -3.78 -4.88 19.24
N ALA A 423 -4.83 -5.68 19.41
CA ALA A 423 -4.82 -7.09 19.03
C ALA A 423 -4.99 -7.32 17.52
N LEU A 424 -5.50 -6.35 16.77
CA LEU A 424 -5.59 -6.37 15.31
C LEU A 424 -4.23 -6.03 14.67
N THR A 425 -3.67 -4.89 15.05
CA THR A 425 -2.49 -4.31 14.39
C THR A 425 -1.19 -5.04 14.71
N ASN A 426 -1.14 -5.73 15.86
CA ASN A 426 0.03 -6.50 16.30
C ASN A 426 -0.11 -8.01 16.08
N ASN A 427 -1.22 -8.48 15.46
CA ASN A 427 -1.45 -9.89 15.25
C ASN A 427 -0.42 -10.53 14.31
N ILE A 428 -0.31 -11.85 14.42
CA ILE A 428 0.40 -12.69 13.46
C ILE A 428 -0.34 -12.69 12.12
N ASN A 429 0.39 -12.82 11.03
CA ASN A 429 -0.16 -12.88 9.68
C ASN A 429 0.53 -14.00 8.87
N PRO A 430 0.10 -14.29 7.63
CA PRO A 430 0.67 -15.40 6.84
C PRO A 430 2.18 -15.33 6.64
N CYS A 431 2.77 -14.11 6.70
CA CYS A 431 4.21 -13.93 6.47
C CYS A 431 5.09 -14.64 7.50
N ALA A 432 4.58 -14.89 8.72
CA ALA A 432 5.30 -15.68 9.73
C ALA A 432 5.57 -17.13 9.27
N PHE A 433 4.80 -17.61 8.29
CA PHE A 433 4.85 -18.97 7.72
C PHE A 433 5.26 -18.98 6.25
N TRP A 434 5.71 -17.83 5.72
CA TRP A 434 6.14 -17.67 4.33
C TRP A 434 7.63 -17.93 4.17
N ASP A 435 8.06 -18.22 2.94
CA ASP A 435 9.48 -18.35 2.64
C ASP A 435 10.16 -16.97 2.66
N SER A 436 11.47 -16.95 2.89
CA SER A 436 12.23 -15.71 2.93
C SER A 436 12.21 -15.02 1.56
N PRO A 437 12.07 -13.69 1.52
CA PRO A 437 12.17 -12.91 0.28
C PRO A 437 13.48 -13.19 -0.47
N ARG A 438 13.42 -13.16 -1.80
CA ARG A 438 14.61 -13.32 -2.65
C ARG A 438 15.49 -12.07 -2.71
N GLU A 439 14.90 -10.92 -2.52
CA GLU A 439 15.58 -9.63 -2.59
C GLU A 439 15.38 -8.84 -1.29
N GLU A 440 16.36 -8.05 -0.92
CA GLU A 440 16.22 -7.11 0.19
C GLU A 440 15.21 -6.00 -0.13
N PRO A 441 14.48 -5.51 0.87
CA PRO A 441 13.58 -4.37 0.71
C PRO A 441 14.31 -3.14 0.15
N THR A 442 13.65 -2.40 -0.74
CA THR A 442 14.23 -1.19 -1.30
C THR A 442 14.32 -0.10 -0.24
N ARG A 443 15.53 0.39 -0.01
CA ARG A 443 15.80 1.53 0.86
C ARG A 443 15.78 2.83 0.06
N VAL A 444 15.26 3.89 0.65
CA VAL A 444 15.36 5.23 0.07
C VAL A 444 16.78 5.74 0.26
N ARG A 445 17.50 5.89 -0.85
CA ARG A 445 18.90 6.34 -0.86
C ARG A 445 19.11 7.55 -1.77
N ARG A 446 18.14 7.83 -2.64
CA ARG A 446 18.19 8.92 -3.62
C ARG A 446 17.00 9.82 -3.44
N ASP A 447 17.24 11.09 -3.47
CA ASP A 447 16.17 12.08 -3.51
C ASP A 447 15.40 12.00 -4.83
N ALA A 448 14.09 12.22 -4.76
CA ALA A 448 13.20 12.25 -5.92
C ALA A 448 12.10 13.29 -5.69
N PRO A 449 11.89 14.21 -6.63
CA PRO A 449 10.79 15.16 -6.55
C PRO A 449 9.44 14.43 -6.54
N ALA A 450 8.62 14.73 -5.54
CA ALA A 450 7.27 14.17 -5.41
C ALA A 450 6.33 15.15 -4.69
N LEU A 451 5.05 15.11 -5.01
CA LEU A 451 4.01 15.75 -4.22
C LEU A 451 3.41 14.69 -3.29
N ILE A 452 3.64 14.83 -1.99
CA ILE A 452 3.08 13.97 -0.97
C ILE A 452 1.78 14.61 -0.48
N VAL A 453 0.72 13.83 -0.39
CA VAL A 453 -0.59 14.27 0.07
C VAL A 453 -0.98 13.45 1.30
N ALA A 454 -1.47 14.08 2.37
CA ALA A 454 -1.80 13.37 3.61
C ALA A 454 -2.86 14.09 4.43
N ALA A 455 -3.71 13.33 5.13
CA ALA A 455 -4.61 13.84 6.17
C ALA A 455 -3.98 13.66 7.56
N THR A 456 -4.20 14.62 8.47
CA THR A 456 -3.60 14.54 9.82
C THR A 456 -4.21 13.45 10.69
N GLY A 457 -5.40 12.97 10.37
CA GLY A 457 -6.11 11.90 11.09
C GLY A 457 -6.23 10.61 10.30
N ASP A 458 -5.44 10.41 9.23
CA ASP A 458 -5.47 9.17 8.45
C ASP A 458 -5.18 7.95 9.34
N PRO A 459 -6.15 7.03 9.52
CA PRO A 459 -5.98 5.87 10.41
C PRO A 459 -5.33 4.66 9.70
N ARG A 460 -5.00 4.77 8.41
CA ARG A 460 -4.37 3.70 7.61
C ARG A 460 -2.89 3.93 7.43
N THR A 461 -2.55 5.06 6.82
CA THR A 461 -1.19 5.53 6.61
C THR A 461 -1.03 6.81 7.39
N THR A 462 -0.49 6.69 8.61
CA THR A 462 -0.49 7.80 9.56
C THR A 462 0.22 9.02 8.98
N TYR A 463 -0.23 10.21 9.35
CA TYR A 463 0.39 11.47 8.97
C TYR A 463 1.90 11.49 9.27
N LYS A 464 2.30 10.87 10.38
CA LYS A 464 3.72 10.68 10.73
C LYS A 464 4.49 9.96 9.63
N GLY A 465 3.92 8.90 9.05
CA GLY A 465 4.54 8.16 7.95
C GLY A 465 4.79 9.03 6.72
N SER A 466 3.82 9.88 6.37
CA SER A 466 3.95 10.84 5.25
C SER A 466 5.03 11.89 5.52
N VAL A 467 5.12 12.41 6.75
CA VAL A 467 6.17 13.34 7.16
C VAL A 467 7.56 12.69 7.11
N GLU A 468 7.68 11.43 7.54
CA GLU A 468 8.96 10.72 7.48
C GLU A 468 9.40 10.42 6.03
N LEU A 469 8.47 10.08 5.13
CA LEU A 469 8.80 9.98 3.70
C LEU A 469 9.25 11.32 3.14
N HIS A 470 8.55 12.41 3.49
CA HIS A 470 8.95 13.76 3.06
C HIS A 470 10.38 14.12 3.49
N LYS A 471 10.78 13.77 4.72
CA LYS A 471 12.16 13.95 5.19
C LYS A 471 13.19 13.12 4.41
N GLN A 472 12.80 11.91 3.97
CA GLN A 472 13.66 11.04 3.16
C GLN A 472 13.78 11.50 1.70
N LEU A 473 12.83 12.34 1.23
CA LEU A 473 12.79 12.93 -0.11
C LEU A 473 12.81 14.46 -0.02
N PRO A 474 13.95 15.11 0.25
CA PRO A 474 14.04 16.56 0.51
C PRO A 474 13.48 17.44 -0.62
N SER A 475 13.54 16.96 -1.88
CA SER A 475 12.94 17.65 -3.02
C SER A 475 11.44 17.48 -3.14
N SER A 476 10.79 16.69 -2.27
CA SER A 476 9.33 16.58 -2.24
C SER A 476 8.67 17.81 -1.61
N ARG A 477 7.34 17.89 -1.71
CA ARG A 477 6.51 18.85 -0.97
C ARG A 477 5.30 18.13 -0.41
N LEU A 478 4.86 18.58 0.76
CA LEU A 478 3.73 18.01 1.49
C LEU A 478 2.50 18.92 1.37
N VAL A 479 1.37 18.31 0.98
CA VAL A 479 0.03 18.91 1.05
C VAL A 479 -0.73 18.19 2.16
N THR A 480 -1.05 18.90 3.21
CA THR A 480 -1.72 18.37 4.41
C THR A 480 -3.19 18.79 4.45
N LEU A 481 -4.10 17.85 4.58
CA LEU A 481 -5.49 18.10 4.96
C LEU A 481 -5.61 18.02 6.49
N GLN A 482 -5.93 19.16 7.11
CA GLN A 482 -5.99 19.29 8.56
C GLN A 482 -7.29 18.73 9.13
N GLY A 483 -7.23 17.92 10.18
CA GLY A 483 -8.37 17.49 10.99
C GLY A 483 -9.21 16.34 10.40
N ALA A 484 -8.94 15.87 9.18
CA ALA A 484 -9.70 14.80 8.52
C ALA A 484 -9.22 13.40 8.92
N ASN A 485 -10.16 12.51 9.22
CA ASN A 485 -9.93 11.07 9.38
C ASN A 485 -10.17 10.37 8.04
N ARG A 486 -9.39 10.73 7.02
CA ARG A 486 -9.55 10.28 5.63
C ARG A 486 -8.29 9.64 5.10
N HIS A 487 -8.47 8.50 4.46
CA HIS A 487 -7.38 7.78 3.81
C HIS A 487 -7.40 8.02 2.31
N ALA A 488 -6.28 8.56 1.75
CA ALA A 488 -6.13 8.89 0.33
C ALA A 488 -7.12 9.99 -0.12
N LEU A 489 -6.63 11.15 -0.52
CA LEU A 489 -7.43 12.38 -0.59
C LEU A 489 -7.80 12.82 -2.01
N PHE A 490 -6.83 12.81 -2.93
CA PHE A 490 -7.01 13.40 -4.26
C PHE A 490 -8.13 12.73 -5.05
N GLY A 491 -9.10 13.53 -5.48
CA GLY A 491 -10.21 13.05 -6.30
C GLY A 491 -11.20 12.13 -5.60
N ARG A 492 -11.11 11.98 -4.27
CA ARG A 492 -11.99 11.10 -3.50
C ARG A 492 -13.05 11.85 -2.69
N TYR A 493 -12.69 12.99 -2.14
CA TYR A 493 -13.54 13.69 -1.19
C TYR A 493 -13.89 15.13 -1.61
N GLY A 494 -13.50 15.53 -2.81
CA GLY A 494 -13.84 16.83 -3.38
C GLY A 494 -13.25 18.04 -2.63
N ASN A 495 -12.13 17.86 -1.90
CA ASN A 495 -11.47 18.99 -1.25
C ASN A 495 -10.71 19.82 -2.28
N ALA A 496 -11.30 20.96 -2.69
CA ALA A 496 -10.78 21.81 -3.75
C ALA A 496 -9.33 22.27 -3.50
N CYS A 497 -8.95 22.54 -2.25
CA CYS A 497 -7.58 22.97 -1.93
C CYS A 497 -6.56 21.85 -2.22
N VAL A 498 -6.86 20.60 -1.80
CA VAL A 498 -6.00 19.44 -2.10
C VAL A 498 -5.96 19.19 -3.60
N ASP A 499 -7.14 19.12 -4.23
CA ASP A 499 -7.27 18.79 -5.65
C ASP A 499 -6.58 19.83 -6.55
N ASP A 500 -6.66 21.11 -6.21
CA ASP A 500 -6.02 22.19 -6.98
C ASP A 500 -4.50 22.17 -6.85
N HIS A 501 -3.94 21.82 -5.68
CA HIS A 501 -2.49 21.65 -5.54
C HIS A 501 -1.96 20.48 -6.36
N VAL A 502 -2.64 19.33 -6.34
CA VAL A 502 -2.28 18.15 -7.13
C VAL A 502 -2.40 18.46 -8.62
N ASN A 503 -3.52 19.03 -9.05
CA ASN A 503 -3.76 19.38 -10.46
C ASN A 503 -2.75 20.39 -11.00
N ARG A 504 -2.38 21.40 -10.20
CA ARG A 504 -1.34 22.38 -10.57
C ARG A 504 0.02 21.69 -10.76
N TYR A 505 0.40 20.79 -9.85
CA TYR A 505 1.63 20.02 -10.01
C TYR A 505 1.59 19.13 -11.25
N LEU A 506 0.47 18.40 -11.46
CA LEU A 506 0.29 17.58 -12.65
C LEU A 506 0.26 18.41 -13.95
N ALA A 507 -0.23 19.64 -13.92
CA ALA A 507 -0.24 20.52 -15.08
C ALA A 507 1.14 21.08 -15.44
N THR A 508 1.92 21.47 -14.43
CA THR A 508 3.13 22.27 -14.62
C THR A 508 4.43 21.54 -14.38
N GLY A 509 4.40 20.41 -13.66
CA GLY A 509 5.58 19.72 -13.15
C GLY A 509 6.30 20.48 -12.02
N LYS A 510 5.78 21.63 -11.60
CA LYS A 510 6.39 22.46 -10.57
C LYS A 510 5.74 22.18 -9.21
N LEU A 511 6.53 21.72 -8.27
CA LEU A 511 6.12 21.58 -6.87
C LEU A 511 5.81 22.95 -6.25
N PRO A 512 4.94 23.05 -5.24
CA PRO A 512 4.77 24.25 -4.45
C PRO A 512 6.12 24.73 -3.88
N VAL A 513 6.30 26.05 -3.75
CA VAL A 513 7.54 26.62 -3.19
C VAL A 513 7.80 26.13 -1.75
N ARG A 514 6.72 25.92 -0.99
CA ARG A 514 6.71 25.39 0.37
C ARG A 514 5.56 24.41 0.55
N ASP A 515 5.59 23.62 1.62
CA ASP A 515 4.48 22.76 2.02
C ASP A 515 3.18 23.57 2.17
N ARG A 516 2.06 22.88 2.01
CA ARG A 516 0.72 23.49 2.02
C ARG A 516 -0.18 22.79 3.03
N THR A 517 -1.03 23.57 3.66
CA THR A 517 -2.06 23.06 4.56
C THR A 517 -3.43 23.47 4.03
N CYS A 518 -4.32 22.53 3.93
CA CYS A 518 -5.71 22.68 3.54
C CYS A 518 -6.61 22.40 4.74
N ALA A 519 -7.69 23.15 4.90
CA ALA A 519 -8.72 22.88 5.89
C ALA A 519 -9.76 21.90 5.34
N GLN A 520 -10.44 21.17 6.23
CA GLN A 520 -11.68 20.49 5.85
C GLN A 520 -12.68 21.54 5.36
N GLN A 521 -13.40 21.22 4.30
CA GLN A 521 -14.58 21.98 3.93
C GLN A 521 -15.70 21.57 4.88
N ALA A 522 -16.45 22.55 5.42
CA ALA A 522 -17.68 22.27 6.13
C ALA A 522 -18.61 21.50 5.20
N GLY A 523 -18.98 20.28 5.61
CA GLY A 523 -19.90 19.42 4.88
C GLY A 523 -21.32 19.89 4.98
#